data_eec571d328c3a2149087b7eb08b80687
#
_entry.id   eec571d328c3a2149087b7eb08b80687
#
_cell.length_a   1.000
_cell.length_b   1.000
_cell.length_c   1.000
_cell.angle_alpha   90.00
_cell.angle_beta   90.00
_cell.angle_gamma   90.00
#
_symmetry.space_group_name_H-M   'P 1'
#
loop_
_entity.id
_entity.type
_entity.pdbx_description
1 polymer ?
#
loop_
_entity_poly.entity_id
_entity_poly.type
_entity_poly.pdbx_seq_one_letter_code
_entity_poly.pdbx_strand_id
1 'polypeptide(L)'
;LAIVPLDGSDVHPPVRSGRYLTADFRATGTRAGATVIAATVPADYISGMRLILVLTAIVCLCSPVSAHPHVYVDAVVEVVFDEAGRVAGVRLSWTYDEFFSFMLTEDLGLDTDGDLVMTEEELGALAEGVLDWPSDFGGDLYLLQQDALVALGPRSEASVDYVDGRVIERHFRPLETPVAADVPLAIQVYDPLYYIAYEVAPDIVLQGGAGCVTELRKADLNAAYSLVDELLYGRPASDVGPDEAFPEVGEAFSDTVLVTCGG
;
A
#
# COMPACT_ATOMS: atom_id res chain seq x y z
N LEU A 1 -7.15 -7.61 -9.09
CA LEU A 1 -6.93 -8.82 -8.27
C LEU A 1 -8.01 -8.86 -7.21
N ALA A 2 -9.06 -9.65 -7.41
CA ALA A 2 -10.11 -9.81 -6.40
C ALA A 2 -9.59 -10.72 -5.29
N ILE A 3 -9.25 -10.15 -4.13
CA ILE A 3 -8.95 -10.92 -2.93
C ILE A 3 -10.28 -11.43 -2.38
N VAL A 4 -10.52 -12.73 -2.51
CA VAL A 4 -11.66 -13.44 -1.90
C VAL A 4 -11.40 -13.53 -0.40
N PRO A 5 -12.32 -13.12 0.49
CA PRO A 5 -12.14 -13.30 1.92
C PRO A 5 -12.27 -14.79 2.26
N LEU A 6 -11.27 -15.33 2.95
CA LEU A 6 -11.32 -16.66 3.53
C LEU A 6 -12.34 -16.66 4.67
N ASP A 7 -13.36 -17.50 4.52
CA ASP A 7 -14.38 -17.80 5.53
C ASP A 7 -13.73 -18.51 6.73
N GLY A 8 -13.57 -17.76 7.82
CA GLY A 8 -13.01 -18.20 9.08
C GLY A 8 -14.09 -18.70 10.05
N SER A 9 -14.73 -19.82 9.76
CA SER A 9 -15.48 -20.56 10.77
C SER A 9 -14.57 -21.65 11.32
N ASP A 10 -14.01 -21.47 12.54
CA ASP A 10 -13.95 -22.57 13.48
C ASP A 10 -13.39 -22.21 14.87
N VAL A 11 -14.29 -22.43 15.85
CA VAL A 11 -14.08 -23.09 17.15
C VAL A 11 -13.10 -22.45 18.15
N HIS A 12 -13.65 -21.61 19.01
CA HIS A 12 -13.05 -21.32 20.31
C HIS A 12 -13.23 -22.48 21.30
N PRO A 13 -12.16 -22.97 21.98
CA PRO A 13 -12.31 -23.84 23.14
C PRO A 13 -12.75 -23.06 24.38
N PRO A 14 -13.50 -23.68 25.32
CA PRO A 14 -14.10 -22.98 26.46
C PRO A 14 -13.05 -22.55 27.49
N VAL A 15 -13.18 -21.30 27.93
CA VAL A 15 -12.41 -20.72 29.04
C VAL A 15 -12.78 -21.43 30.34
N ARG A 16 -11.82 -22.13 30.96
CA ARG A 16 -11.96 -22.68 32.32
C ARG A 16 -11.92 -21.54 33.33
N SER A 17 -12.99 -21.40 34.09
CA SER A 17 -13.09 -20.53 35.26
C SER A 17 -12.08 -20.95 36.34
N GLY A 18 -11.05 -20.11 36.55
CA GLY A 18 -10.15 -20.21 37.71
C GLY A 18 -10.85 -19.68 38.96
N ARG A 19 -10.90 -20.53 40.00
CA ARG A 19 -11.40 -20.18 41.33
C ARG A 19 -10.47 -19.18 41.97
N TYR A 20 -11.01 -18.03 42.34
CA TYR A 20 -10.31 -17.10 43.24
C TYR A 20 -10.42 -17.60 44.66
N LEU A 21 -9.26 -17.85 45.33
CA LEU A 21 -9.15 -18.12 46.73
C LEU A 21 -9.29 -16.76 47.47
N THR A 22 -10.40 -16.55 48.13
CA THR A 22 -10.58 -15.46 49.11
C THR A 22 -9.90 -15.88 50.41
N ALA A 23 -8.86 -15.18 50.85
CA ALA A 23 -8.25 -15.34 52.13
C ALA A 23 -9.05 -14.46 53.12
N ASP A 24 -9.77 -15.14 54.05
CA ASP A 24 -10.39 -14.51 55.20
C ASP A 24 -9.32 -14.04 56.19
N PHE A 25 -9.20 -12.74 56.39
CA PHE A 25 -8.38 -12.14 57.46
C PHE A 25 -9.24 -11.94 58.68
N ARG A 26 -9.15 -12.84 59.66
CA ARG A 26 -9.69 -12.61 60.99
C ARG A 26 -8.70 -11.78 61.81
N ALA A 27 -9.08 -10.56 62.13
CA ALA A 27 -8.34 -9.72 63.06
C ALA A 27 -8.64 -10.14 64.50
N THR A 28 -7.71 -10.68 65.23
CA THR A 28 -7.71 -10.76 66.71
C THR A 28 -6.74 -9.72 67.22
N GLY A 29 -7.25 -8.73 67.93
CA GLY A 29 -6.44 -7.69 68.54
C GLY A 29 -5.72 -8.15 69.79
N THR A 30 -4.41 -7.83 69.87
CA THR A 30 -3.71 -7.58 71.10
C THR A 30 -2.61 -6.55 70.86
N ARG A 31 -2.62 -5.49 71.70
CA ARG A 31 -1.57 -4.46 71.72
C ARG A 31 -0.24 -5.08 72.13
N ALA A 32 0.75 -4.98 71.30
CA ALA A 32 2.16 -5.10 71.67
C ALA A 32 3.03 -4.39 70.63
N GLY A 33 4.00 -3.64 71.11
CA GLY A 33 5.02 -2.82 70.47
C GLY A 33 5.26 -2.98 68.95
N ALA A 34 5.09 -1.87 68.25
CA ALA A 34 5.42 -1.83 66.83
C ALA A 34 6.94 -1.90 66.62
N THR A 35 7.45 -3.11 66.34
CA THR A 35 8.79 -3.28 65.77
C THR A 35 8.64 -3.00 64.26
N VAL A 36 9.11 -1.85 63.81
CA VAL A 36 9.21 -1.55 62.38
C VAL A 36 10.33 -2.46 61.83
N ILE A 37 9.92 -3.54 61.19
CA ILE A 37 10.84 -4.35 60.41
C ILE A 37 11.06 -3.58 59.12
N ALA A 38 12.18 -2.85 59.03
CA ALA A 38 12.66 -2.31 57.77
C ALA A 38 13.06 -3.48 56.88
N ALA A 39 12.16 -3.89 56.00
CA ALA A 39 12.48 -4.85 54.96
C ALA A 39 13.48 -4.19 54.00
N THR A 40 14.74 -4.53 54.10
CA THR A 40 15.76 -4.16 53.12
C THR A 40 15.52 -4.98 51.87
N VAL A 41 14.98 -4.30 50.82
CA VAL A 41 14.86 -4.92 49.49
C VAL A 41 16.28 -5.14 48.95
N PRO A 42 16.66 -6.37 48.58
CA PRO A 42 17.97 -6.63 48.02
C PRO A 42 18.26 -5.76 46.78
N ALA A 43 19.47 -5.23 46.67
CA ALA A 43 19.87 -4.34 45.56
C ALA A 43 19.66 -5.00 44.18
N ASP A 44 19.74 -6.31 44.12
CA ASP A 44 19.54 -7.13 42.91
C ASP A 44 18.08 -7.07 42.41
N TYR A 45 17.11 -6.95 43.32
CA TYR A 45 15.66 -6.81 42.99
C TYR A 45 15.37 -5.46 42.33
N ILE A 46 16.05 -4.40 42.80
CA ILE A 46 15.91 -3.04 42.25
C ILE A 46 16.53 -2.98 40.84
N SER A 47 17.62 -3.70 40.60
CA SER A 47 18.26 -3.78 39.28
C SER A 47 17.39 -4.52 38.27
N GLY A 48 16.75 -5.63 38.66
CA GLY A 48 15.80 -6.37 37.81
C GLY A 48 14.56 -5.55 37.45
N MET A 49 14.01 -4.83 38.44
CA MET A 49 12.84 -3.98 38.22
C MET A 49 13.13 -2.78 37.30
N ARG A 50 14.33 -2.20 37.37
CA ARG A 50 14.79 -1.14 36.46
C ARG A 50 14.96 -1.68 35.05
N LEU A 51 15.48 -2.89 34.88
CA LEU A 51 15.62 -3.52 33.57
C LEU A 51 14.25 -3.79 32.93
N ILE A 52 13.27 -4.27 33.70
CA ILE A 52 11.90 -4.49 33.23
C ILE A 52 11.25 -3.16 32.83
N LEU A 53 11.40 -2.10 33.63
CA LEU A 53 10.85 -0.78 33.31
C LEU A 53 11.49 -0.18 32.04
N VAL A 54 12.79 -0.38 31.82
CA VAL A 54 13.47 0.07 30.59
C VAL A 54 13.00 -0.74 29.39
N LEU A 55 12.88 -2.08 29.51
CA LEU A 55 12.32 -2.91 28.43
C LEU A 55 10.89 -2.54 28.10
N THR A 56 10.03 -2.29 29.09
CA THR A 56 8.65 -1.86 28.89
C THR A 56 8.59 -0.49 28.22
N ALA A 57 9.46 0.45 28.61
CA ALA A 57 9.55 1.76 27.98
C ALA A 57 10.00 1.68 26.51
N ILE A 58 10.91 0.76 26.17
CA ILE A 58 11.36 0.52 24.80
C ILE A 58 10.23 -0.07 23.94
N VAL A 59 9.44 -1.00 24.48
CA VAL A 59 8.27 -1.57 23.77
C VAL A 59 7.17 -0.53 23.54
N CYS A 60 6.98 0.42 24.48
CA CYS A 60 6.01 1.51 24.31
C CYS A 60 6.43 2.61 23.31
N LEU A 61 7.69 2.58 22.84
CA LEU A 61 8.19 3.49 21.80
C LEU A 61 7.98 2.96 20.37
N CYS A 62 7.31 1.82 20.20
CA CYS A 62 6.90 1.35 18.88
C CYS A 62 5.91 2.37 18.30
N SER A 63 6.39 3.13 17.32
CA SER A 63 5.53 4.03 16.53
C SER A 63 4.40 3.21 15.89
N PRO A 64 3.18 3.76 15.79
CA PRO A 64 2.12 3.10 15.05
C PRO A 64 2.62 2.85 13.61
N VAL A 65 2.55 1.59 13.19
CA VAL A 65 2.80 1.23 11.80
C VAL A 65 1.57 1.64 11.02
N SER A 66 1.75 2.46 9.99
CA SER A 66 0.66 2.79 9.07
C SER A 66 0.17 1.50 8.39
N ALA A 67 -1.15 1.27 8.34
CA ALA A 67 -1.73 0.08 7.70
C ALA A 67 -1.81 0.23 6.16
N HIS A 68 -1.58 1.40 5.62
CA HIS A 68 -1.55 1.68 4.19
C HIS A 68 -0.28 2.47 3.82
N PRO A 69 0.32 2.22 2.64
CA PRO A 69 -0.05 1.23 1.62
C PRO A 69 0.46 -0.18 1.95
N HIS A 70 -0.09 -1.20 1.26
CA HIS A 70 0.34 -2.60 1.38
C HIS A 70 1.23 -3.06 0.24
N VAL A 71 1.12 -2.41 -0.92
CA VAL A 71 1.86 -2.72 -2.15
C VAL A 71 2.52 -1.46 -2.66
N TYR A 72 3.76 -1.57 -3.11
CA TYR A 72 4.50 -0.48 -3.73
C TYR A 72 4.80 -0.82 -5.18
N VAL A 73 4.56 0.13 -6.08
CA VAL A 73 4.74 -0.04 -7.52
C VAL A 73 5.57 1.11 -8.08
N ASP A 74 6.70 0.76 -8.70
CA ASP A 74 7.44 1.70 -9.54
C ASP A 74 6.73 1.80 -10.90
N ALA A 75 6.18 2.97 -11.23
CA ALA A 75 5.40 3.19 -12.44
C ALA A 75 6.20 3.99 -13.48
N VAL A 76 6.41 3.42 -14.66
CA VAL A 76 6.96 4.14 -15.82
C VAL A 76 5.80 4.56 -16.71
N VAL A 77 5.78 5.84 -17.08
CA VAL A 77 4.73 6.44 -17.92
C VAL A 77 5.33 6.79 -19.29
N GLU A 78 4.75 6.23 -20.34
CA GLU A 78 5.04 6.58 -21.73
C GLU A 78 3.78 7.17 -22.38
N VAL A 79 3.86 8.42 -22.82
CA VAL A 79 2.77 9.11 -23.51
C VAL A 79 2.89 8.91 -25.01
N VAL A 80 1.88 8.32 -25.63
CA VAL A 80 1.87 7.98 -27.04
C VAL A 80 1.04 9.00 -27.82
N PHE A 81 1.63 9.54 -28.87
CA PHE A 81 0.99 10.52 -29.75
C PHE A 81 0.61 9.90 -31.09
N ASP A 82 -0.49 10.38 -31.68
CA ASP A 82 -0.91 10.05 -33.04
C ASP A 82 -0.11 10.85 -34.09
N GLU A 83 -0.32 10.54 -35.37
CA GLU A 83 0.31 11.23 -36.49
C GLU A 83 -0.02 12.74 -36.57
N ALA A 84 -1.12 13.16 -35.95
CA ALA A 84 -1.53 14.55 -35.86
C ALA A 84 -0.93 15.28 -34.65
N GLY A 85 -0.06 14.62 -33.87
CA GLY A 85 0.57 15.19 -32.67
C GLY A 85 -0.36 15.33 -31.48
N ARG A 86 -1.47 14.57 -31.42
CA ARG A 86 -2.38 14.52 -30.29
C ARG A 86 -2.05 13.32 -29.41
N VAL A 87 -2.25 13.44 -28.11
CA VAL A 87 -2.12 12.30 -27.20
C VAL A 87 -3.18 11.26 -27.54
N ALA A 88 -2.75 10.07 -27.91
CA ALA A 88 -3.59 8.95 -28.32
C ALA A 88 -3.74 7.90 -27.22
N GLY A 89 -2.82 7.85 -26.26
CA GLY A 89 -2.87 6.91 -25.15
C GLY A 89 -1.67 7.02 -24.23
N VAL A 90 -1.69 6.19 -23.20
CA VAL A 90 -0.60 6.05 -22.21
C VAL A 90 -0.23 4.59 -22.12
N ARG A 91 1.06 4.28 -22.24
CA ARG A 91 1.62 2.98 -21.88
C ARG A 91 2.18 3.06 -20.48
N LEU A 92 1.83 2.09 -19.65
CA LEU A 92 2.32 1.94 -18.30
C LEU A 92 3.19 0.69 -18.18
N SER A 93 4.24 0.80 -17.39
CA SER A 93 4.97 -0.34 -16.88
C SER A 93 4.98 -0.26 -15.36
N TRP A 94 4.41 -1.24 -14.69
CA TRP A 94 4.34 -1.37 -13.25
C TRP A 94 5.31 -2.43 -12.77
N THR A 95 6.28 -2.05 -11.99
CA THR A 95 7.19 -2.99 -11.33
C THR A 95 6.79 -3.08 -9.88
N TYR A 96 6.22 -4.20 -9.49
CA TYR A 96 5.77 -4.43 -8.11
C TYR A 96 6.96 -4.60 -7.17
N ASP A 97 6.78 -4.28 -5.89
CA ASP A 97 7.81 -4.50 -4.88
C ASP A 97 8.14 -5.99 -4.69
N GLU A 98 9.31 -6.25 -4.10
CA GLU A 98 9.83 -7.61 -3.92
C GLU A 98 8.92 -8.48 -3.03
N PHE A 99 8.34 -7.89 -1.99
CA PHE A 99 7.51 -8.64 -1.05
C PHE A 99 6.17 -9.04 -1.68
N PHE A 100 5.51 -8.10 -2.38
CA PHE A 100 4.27 -8.42 -3.10
C PHE A 100 4.52 -9.42 -4.23
N SER A 101 5.62 -9.24 -4.99
CA SER A 101 6.00 -10.16 -6.05
C SER A 101 6.25 -11.58 -5.51
N PHE A 102 6.94 -11.71 -4.39
CA PHE A 102 7.17 -12.98 -3.70
C PHE A 102 5.86 -13.61 -3.24
N MET A 103 4.98 -12.85 -2.56
CA MET A 103 3.69 -13.37 -2.13
C MET A 103 2.84 -13.86 -3.31
N LEU A 104 2.83 -13.12 -4.41
CA LEU A 104 2.07 -13.49 -5.61
C LEU A 104 2.59 -14.78 -6.24
N THR A 105 3.92 -14.96 -6.32
CA THR A 105 4.51 -16.19 -6.86
C THR A 105 4.28 -17.39 -5.94
N GLU A 106 4.36 -17.23 -4.62
CA GLU A 106 4.03 -18.26 -3.65
C GLU A 106 2.55 -18.68 -3.72
N ASP A 107 1.64 -17.71 -3.79
CA ASP A 107 0.18 -17.99 -3.87
C ASP A 107 -0.18 -18.75 -5.16
N LEU A 108 0.52 -18.48 -6.25
CA LEU A 108 0.34 -19.18 -7.53
C LEU A 108 1.16 -20.48 -7.63
N GLY A 109 2.04 -20.76 -6.65
CA GLY A 109 2.92 -21.94 -6.63
C GLY A 109 3.97 -21.94 -7.74
N LEU A 110 4.48 -20.75 -8.09
CA LEU A 110 5.51 -20.52 -9.11
C LEU A 110 6.89 -20.37 -8.48
N ASP A 111 7.96 -20.46 -9.31
CA ASP A 111 9.36 -20.36 -8.87
C ASP A 111 9.64 -21.27 -7.64
N THR A 112 9.18 -22.52 -7.70
CA THR A 112 9.24 -23.44 -6.55
C THR A 112 10.65 -23.88 -6.17
N ASP A 113 11.63 -23.71 -7.06
CA ASP A 113 13.05 -23.95 -6.80
C ASP A 113 13.80 -22.71 -6.28
N GLY A 114 13.15 -21.54 -6.32
CA GLY A 114 13.64 -20.29 -5.73
C GLY A 114 14.84 -19.69 -6.46
N ASP A 115 14.96 -19.96 -7.76
CA ASP A 115 16.09 -19.44 -8.54
C ASP A 115 15.86 -18.06 -9.15
N LEU A 116 14.67 -17.48 -8.92
CA LEU A 116 14.19 -16.19 -9.43
C LEU A 116 14.11 -16.13 -10.96
N VAL A 117 13.95 -17.29 -11.61
CA VAL A 117 13.79 -17.42 -13.05
C VAL A 117 12.50 -18.17 -13.37
N MET A 118 11.61 -17.54 -14.10
CA MET A 118 10.38 -18.19 -14.56
C MET A 118 10.59 -18.97 -15.84
N THR A 119 10.10 -20.19 -15.88
CA THR A 119 9.93 -20.94 -17.14
C THR A 119 8.81 -20.29 -17.98
N GLU A 120 8.72 -20.64 -19.26
CA GLU A 120 7.62 -20.18 -20.13
C GLU A 120 6.23 -20.55 -19.56
N GLU A 121 6.10 -21.73 -18.94
CA GLU A 121 4.85 -22.21 -18.35
C GLU A 121 4.48 -21.39 -17.10
N GLU A 122 5.44 -21.15 -16.22
CA GLU A 122 5.26 -20.32 -15.02
C GLU A 122 4.94 -18.87 -15.36
N LEU A 123 5.66 -18.30 -16.34
CA LEU A 123 5.39 -16.94 -16.81
C LEU A 123 3.99 -16.83 -17.43
N GLY A 124 3.54 -17.87 -18.14
CA GLY A 124 2.17 -17.95 -18.65
C GLY A 124 1.13 -17.95 -17.53
N ALA A 125 1.33 -18.76 -16.48
CA ALA A 125 0.45 -18.81 -15.32
C ALA A 125 0.45 -17.49 -14.52
N LEU A 126 1.62 -16.88 -14.35
CA LEU A 126 1.75 -15.56 -13.75
C LEU A 126 0.96 -14.50 -14.54
N ALA A 127 1.08 -14.51 -15.87
CA ALA A 127 0.37 -13.58 -16.74
C ALA A 127 -1.16 -13.78 -16.66
N GLU A 128 -1.66 -15.02 -16.60
CA GLU A 128 -3.08 -15.28 -16.38
C GLU A 128 -3.58 -14.69 -15.07
N GLY A 129 -2.83 -14.84 -13.97
CA GLY A 129 -3.19 -14.29 -12.66
C GLY A 129 -3.14 -12.76 -12.60
N VAL A 130 -2.09 -12.15 -13.14
CA VAL A 130 -1.86 -10.70 -13.08
C VAL A 130 -2.78 -9.94 -14.03
N LEU A 131 -3.03 -10.49 -15.21
CA LEU A 131 -3.82 -9.83 -16.25
C LEU A 131 -5.33 -10.10 -16.19
N ASP A 132 -5.81 -10.88 -15.22
CA ASP A 132 -7.24 -11.09 -14.99
C ASP A 132 -7.85 -9.91 -14.20
N TRP A 133 -7.93 -8.78 -14.88
CA TRP A 133 -8.50 -7.58 -14.28
C TRP A 133 -10.02 -7.68 -14.16
N PRO A 134 -10.62 -7.25 -13.04
CA PRO A 134 -12.06 -7.06 -12.95
C PRO A 134 -12.57 -6.14 -14.07
N SER A 135 -13.74 -6.42 -14.59
CA SER A 135 -14.30 -5.71 -15.75
C SER A 135 -14.57 -4.21 -15.51
N ASP A 136 -14.67 -3.82 -14.24
CA ASP A 136 -14.87 -2.44 -13.75
C ASP A 136 -13.57 -1.77 -13.28
N PHE A 137 -12.44 -2.46 -13.33
CA PHE A 137 -11.16 -1.89 -12.94
C PHE A 137 -10.62 -0.96 -14.03
N GLY A 138 -10.49 0.32 -13.68
CA GLY A 138 -10.00 1.38 -14.56
C GLY A 138 -8.50 1.34 -14.85
N GLY A 139 -7.72 0.54 -14.11
CA GLY A 139 -6.25 0.46 -14.23
C GLY A 139 -5.55 1.62 -13.54
N ASP A 140 -6.15 2.18 -12.50
CA ASP A 140 -5.56 3.22 -11.63
C ASP A 140 -4.94 4.40 -12.39
N LEU A 141 -5.38 4.60 -13.65
CA LEU A 141 -4.90 5.65 -14.54
C LEU A 141 -5.97 6.70 -14.75
N TYR A 142 -5.65 7.94 -14.44
CA TYR A 142 -6.55 9.09 -14.57
C TYR A 142 -5.88 10.17 -15.42
N LEU A 143 -6.59 10.62 -16.43
CA LEU A 143 -6.18 11.74 -17.26
C LEU A 143 -7.17 12.88 -17.11
N LEU A 144 -6.68 14.09 -16.86
CA LEU A 144 -7.50 15.28 -16.71
C LEU A 144 -7.01 16.39 -17.65
N GLN A 145 -7.96 17.02 -18.33
CA GLN A 145 -7.68 18.23 -19.08
C GLN A 145 -8.73 19.30 -18.71
N GLN A 146 -8.29 20.45 -18.21
CA GLN A 146 -9.16 21.50 -17.67
C GLN A 146 -10.17 20.95 -16.62
N ASP A 147 -9.65 20.16 -15.68
CA ASP A 147 -10.41 19.50 -14.59
C ASP A 147 -11.49 18.50 -15.07
N ALA A 148 -11.52 18.18 -16.35
CA ALA A 148 -12.41 17.15 -16.89
C ALA A 148 -11.66 15.85 -17.15
N LEU A 149 -12.25 14.73 -16.72
CA LEU A 149 -11.70 13.41 -17.01
C LEU A 149 -11.72 13.14 -18.52
N VAL A 150 -10.58 12.65 -19.03
CA VAL A 150 -10.44 12.15 -20.39
C VAL A 150 -10.77 10.68 -20.43
N ALA A 151 -11.74 10.29 -21.26
CA ALA A 151 -12.19 8.91 -21.34
C ALA A 151 -11.13 7.98 -21.94
N LEU A 152 -10.92 6.84 -21.26
CA LEU A 152 -9.98 5.80 -21.66
C LEU A 152 -10.71 4.63 -22.31
N GLY A 153 -10.16 4.13 -23.40
CA GLY A 153 -10.59 2.89 -24.03
C GLY A 153 -10.10 1.64 -23.27
N PRO A 154 -10.45 0.45 -23.74
CA PRO A 154 -10.05 -0.80 -23.10
C PRO A 154 -8.53 -0.98 -23.14
N ARG A 155 -8.01 -1.68 -22.12
CA ARG A 155 -6.60 -2.09 -22.04
C ARG A 155 -6.22 -2.97 -23.23
N SER A 156 -5.03 -2.72 -23.78
CA SER A 156 -4.42 -3.53 -24.83
C SER A 156 -2.92 -3.69 -24.63
N GLU A 157 -2.26 -4.48 -25.46
CA GLU A 157 -0.81 -4.74 -25.42
C GLU A 157 -0.32 -5.16 -24.01
N ALA A 158 -1.15 -5.94 -23.30
CA ALA A 158 -0.82 -6.36 -21.95
C ALA A 158 0.20 -7.50 -21.96
N SER A 159 1.21 -7.40 -21.11
CA SER A 159 2.24 -8.41 -20.90
C SER A 159 2.73 -8.41 -19.46
N VAL A 160 3.30 -9.55 -19.04
CA VAL A 160 3.93 -9.72 -17.73
C VAL A 160 5.32 -10.28 -17.93
N ASP A 161 6.26 -9.79 -17.15
CA ASP A 161 7.61 -10.32 -17.00
C ASP A 161 7.94 -10.55 -15.53
N TYR A 162 8.94 -11.36 -15.27
CA TYR A 162 9.52 -11.57 -13.95
C TYR A 162 11.03 -11.35 -14.04
N VAL A 163 11.52 -10.32 -13.37
CA VAL A 163 12.94 -9.93 -13.46
C VAL A 163 13.47 -9.63 -12.07
N ASP A 164 14.56 -10.28 -11.70
CA ASP A 164 15.24 -10.10 -10.41
C ASP A 164 14.29 -10.24 -9.21
N GLY A 165 13.36 -11.21 -9.26
CA GLY A 165 12.41 -11.46 -8.18
C GLY A 165 11.21 -10.49 -8.15
N ARG A 166 11.05 -9.64 -9.16
CA ARG A 166 9.96 -8.67 -9.24
C ARG A 166 9.07 -8.92 -10.46
N VAL A 167 7.77 -8.86 -10.23
CA VAL A 167 6.76 -8.92 -11.28
C VAL A 167 6.69 -7.56 -11.97
N ILE A 168 6.68 -7.57 -13.30
CA ILE A 168 6.56 -6.38 -14.13
C ILE A 168 5.34 -6.55 -15.04
N GLU A 169 4.31 -5.75 -14.83
CA GLU A 169 3.17 -5.66 -15.72
C GLU A 169 3.32 -4.49 -16.68
N ARG A 170 3.01 -4.70 -17.96
CA ARG A 170 2.96 -3.63 -18.96
C ARG A 170 1.63 -3.66 -19.67
N HIS A 171 1.08 -2.48 -19.97
CA HIS A 171 -0.14 -2.37 -20.75
C HIS A 171 -0.25 -1.00 -21.41
N PHE A 172 -1.12 -0.91 -22.43
CA PHE A 172 -1.47 0.32 -23.10
C PHE A 172 -2.95 0.67 -22.86
N ARG A 173 -3.20 1.92 -22.52
CA ARG A 173 -4.53 2.49 -22.38
C ARG A 173 -4.73 3.55 -23.46
N PRO A 174 -5.46 3.26 -24.55
CA PRO A 174 -5.80 4.26 -25.53
C PRO A 174 -6.79 5.28 -24.94
N LEU A 175 -6.74 6.50 -25.39
CA LEU A 175 -7.83 7.45 -25.20
C LEU A 175 -8.97 7.08 -26.15
N GLU A 176 -10.23 7.18 -25.70
CA GLU A 176 -11.38 7.01 -26.60
C GLU A 176 -11.36 8.04 -27.74
N THR A 177 -10.88 9.22 -27.46
CA THR A 177 -10.66 10.29 -28.45
C THR A 177 -9.32 10.96 -28.18
N PRO A 178 -8.37 10.96 -29.13
CA PRO A 178 -7.10 11.65 -28.97
C PRO A 178 -7.27 13.14 -28.68
N VAL A 179 -6.51 13.67 -27.72
CA VAL A 179 -6.59 15.06 -27.27
C VAL A 179 -5.33 15.85 -27.61
N ALA A 180 -5.50 17.11 -28.00
CA ALA A 180 -4.37 18.02 -28.14
C ALA A 180 -3.85 18.43 -26.76
N ALA A 181 -2.54 18.53 -26.61
CA ALA A 181 -1.90 18.97 -25.38
C ALA A 181 -1.35 20.43 -25.47
N ASP A 182 -1.99 21.26 -26.27
CA ASP A 182 -1.84 22.72 -26.29
C ASP A 182 -2.39 23.37 -25.00
N VAL A 183 -3.30 22.68 -24.33
CA VAL A 183 -3.69 22.89 -22.94
C VAL A 183 -3.10 21.74 -22.13
N PRO A 184 -2.51 22.00 -20.95
CA PRO A 184 -1.88 20.94 -20.16
C PRO A 184 -2.79 19.73 -19.92
N LEU A 185 -2.29 18.54 -20.20
CA LEU A 185 -2.90 17.28 -19.85
C LEU A 185 -2.23 16.72 -18.59
N ALA A 186 -2.99 16.53 -17.53
CA ALA A 186 -2.51 15.91 -16.30
C ALA A 186 -2.73 14.39 -16.37
N ILE A 187 -1.72 13.62 -16.00
CA ILE A 187 -1.76 12.16 -15.92
C ILE A 187 -1.39 11.78 -14.49
N GLN A 188 -2.24 11.01 -13.86
CA GLN A 188 -2.05 10.50 -12.50
C GLN A 188 -2.23 8.99 -12.49
N VAL A 189 -1.45 8.31 -11.63
CA VAL A 189 -1.57 6.88 -11.39
C VAL A 189 -1.77 6.69 -9.89
N TYR A 190 -2.94 6.20 -9.49
CA TYR A 190 -3.23 5.97 -8.07
C TYR A 190 -4.38 4.97 -7.87
N ASP A 191 -4.28 4.18 -6.80
CA ASP A 191 -5.40 3.44 -6.24
C ASP A 191 -6.22 4.37 -5.35
N PRO A 192 -7.54 4.55 -5.58
CA PRO A 192 -8.37 5.44 -4.78
C PRO A 192 -8.29 5.21 -3.27
N LEU A 193 -8.16 3.96 -2.83
CA LEU A 193 -8.08 3.58 -1.41
C LEU A 193 -6.66 3.64 -0.85
N TYR A 194 -5.66 3.97 -1.68
CA TYR A 194 -4.24 3.98 -1.29
C TYR A 194 -3.75 2.63 -0.73
N TYR A 195 -4.35 1.54 -1.17
CA TYR A 195 -3.85 0.20 -0.88
C TYR A 195 -2.54 -0.05 -1.63
N ILE A 196 -2.46 0.47 -2.86
CA ILE A 196 -1.27 0.48 -3.70
C ILE A 196 -0.71 1.90 -3.77
N ALA A 197 0.58 2.06 -3.43
CA ALA A 197 1.33 3.29 -3.66
C ALA A 197 2.09 3.20 -4.98
N TYR A 198 1.81 4.11 -5.88
CA TYR A 198 2.54 4.24 -7.15
C TYR A 198 3.59 5.34 -7.03
N GLU A 199 4.85 5.02 -7.33
CA GLU A 199 5.90 6.00 -7.51
C GLU A 199 6.19 6.18 -9.00
N VAL A 200 5.89 7.36 -9.53
CA VAL A 200 6.13 7.65 -10.95
C VAL A 200 7.61 7.96 -11.17
N ALA A 201 8.24 7.20 -12.08
CA ALA A 201 9.62 7.43 -12.48
C ALA A 201 9.77 8.83 -13.12
N PRO A 202 10.89 9.53 -12.85
CA PRO A 202 11.07 10.90 -13.35
C PRO A 202 11.26 10.98 -14.88
N ASP A 203 11.70 9.89 -15.49
CA ASP A 203 11.99 9.83 -16.92
C ASP A 203 10.72 9.47 -17.72
N ILE A 204 9.85 10.47 -17.92
CA ILE A 204 8.63 10.31 -18.71
C ILE A 204 8.98 10.21 -20.20
N VAL A 205 8.51 9.16 -20.86
CA VAL A 205 8.76 8.92 -22.28
C VAL A 205 7.67 9.56 -23.14
N LEU A 206 8.06 10.29 -24.19
CA LEU A 206 7.14 10.85 -25.18
C LEU A 206 7.36 10.13 -26.53
N GLN A 207 6.44 9.26 -26.93
CA GLN A 207 6.50 8.57 -28.21
C GLN A 207 5.75 9.38 -29.25
N GLY A 208 6.46 10.06 -30.15
CA GLY A 208 5.89 10.87 -31.24
C GLY A 208 5.54 12.31 -30.88
N GLY A 209 5.77 12.73 -29.64
CA GLY A 209 5.42 14.07 -29.12
C GLY A 209 6.48 15.14 -29.46
N ALA A 210 6.73 15.41 -30.74
CA ALA A 210 7.67 16.46 -31.14
C ALA A 210 7.23 17.84 -30.65
N GLY A 211 8.12 18.53 -29.89
CA GLY A 211 7.82 19.87 -29.34
C GLY A 211 6.99 19.85 -28.04
N CYS A 212 6.69 18.66 -27.51
CA CYS A 212 6.05 18.53 -26.21
C CYS A 212 7.08 18.44 -25.08
N VAL A 213 6.68 18.84 -23.89
CA VAL A 213 7.47 18.77 -22.66
C VAL A 213 6.64 18.15 -21.56
N THR A 214 7.33 17.55 -20.59
CA THR A 214 6.72 17.00 -19.40
C THR A 214 7.23 17.68 -18.14
N GLU A 215 6.37 17.79 -17.15
CA GLU A 215 6.71 18.22 -15.78
C GLU A 215 6.16 17.17 -14.81
N LEU A 216 7.02 16.57 -14.00
CA LEU A 216 6.59 15.70 -12.91
C LEU A 216 6.43 16.51 -11.62
N ARG A 217 5.22 16.59 -11.12
CA ARG A 217 4.90 17.20 -9.83
C ARG A 217 4.69 16.11 -8.81
N LYS A 218 5.55 16.09 -7.80
CA LYS A 218 5.43 15.14 -6.69
C LYS A 218 4.28 15.52 -5.77
N ALA A 219 3.61 14.52 -5.20
CA ALA A 219 2.58 14.69 -4.19
C ALA A 219 3.14 15.37 -2.92
N ASP A 220 2.32 16.20 -2.28
CA ASP A 220 2.61 16.69 -0.92
C ASP A 220 2.17 15.66 0.12
N LEU A 221 3.08 14.74 0.45
CA LEU A 221 2.79 13.65 1.38
C LEU A 221 2.37 14.16 2.78
N ASN A 222 2.85 15.32 3.22
CA ASN A 222 2.43 15.87 4.51
C ASN A 222 0.96 16.31 4.48
N ALA A 223 0.55 16.95 3.38
CA ALA A 223 -0.85 17.31 3.17
C ALA A 223 -1.74 16.07 3.02
N ALA A 224 -1.26 15.06 2.29
CA ALA A 224 -1.98 13.79 2.10
C ALA A 224 -2.21 13.05 3.43
N TYR A 225 -1.17 12.88 4.26
CA TYR A 225 -1.33 12.27 5.59
C TYR A 225 -2.22 13.10 6.52
N SER A 226 -2.15 14.45 6.44
CA SER A 226 -3.05 15.30 7.21
C SER A 226 -4.52 15.11 6.80
N LEU A 227 -4.78 14.90 5.51
CA LEU A 227 -6.11 14.57 5.01
C LEU A 227 -6.61 13.23 5.54
N VAL A 228 -5.75 12.20 5.59
CA VAL A 228 -6.09 10.90 6.20
C VAL A 228 -6.48 11.09 7.67
N ASP A 229 -5.67 11.82 8.44
CA ASP A 229 -5.93 12.09 9.86
C ASP A 229 -7.27 12.82 10.05
N GLU A 230 -7.59 13.79 9.20
CA GLU A 230 -8.86 14.50 9.22
C GLU A 230 -10.05 13.57 8.94
N LEU A 231 -9.97 12.77 7.88
CA LEU A 231 -11.04 11.88 7.47
C LEU A 231 -11.26 10.71 8.43
N LEU A 232 -10.22 10.27 9.12
CA LEU A 232 -10.29 9.26 10.17
C LEU A 232 -10.59 9.86 11.56
N TYR A 233 -10.83 11.17 11.66
CA TYR A 233 -11.10 11.88 12.93
C TYR A 233 -9.98 11.67 13.96
N GLY A 234 -8.72 11.63 13.53
CA GLY A 234 -7.54 11.37 14.36
C GLY A 234 -7.42 9.94 14.88
N ARG A 235 -8.20 9.00 14.34
CA ARG A 235 -8.04 7.57 14.59
C ARG A 235 -6.85 7.06 13.76
N PRO A 236 -5.92 6.29 14.34
CA PRO A 236 -4.83 5.69 13.55
C PRO A 236 -5.36 4.87 12.38
N ALA A 237 -4.70 4.96 11.23
CA ALA A 237 -5.06 4.16 10.05
C ALA A 237 -5.02 2.64 10.33
N SER A 238 -4.12 2.20 11.24
CA SER A 238 -4.03 0.81 11.72
C SER A 238 -5.26 0.31 12.47
N ASP A 239 -6.11 1.22 12.94
CA ASP A 239 -7.31 0.88 13.70
C ASP A 239 -8.56 0.76 12.81
N VAL A 240 -8.40 0.98 11.49
CA VAL A 240 -9.46 0.72 10.50
C VAL A 240 -9.54 -0.80 10.32
N GLY A 241 -10.69 -1.36 10.69
CA GLY A 241 -10.90 -2.80 10.62
C GLY A 241 -11.06 -3.31 9.18
N PRO A 242 -10.90 -4.62 8.96
CA PRO A 242 -11.00 -5.20 7.61
C PRO A 242 -12.39 -5.03 6.97
N ASP A 243 -13.42 -4.80 7.77
CA ASP A 243 -14.80 -4.58 7.31
C ASP A 243 -15.15 -3.08 7.18
N GLU A 244 -14.22 -2.18 7.52
CA GLU A 244 -14.41 -0.73 7.38
C GLU A 244 -13.80 -0.25 6.07
N ALA A 245 -14.54 0.60 5.35
CA ALA A 245 -14.00 1.25 4.16
C ALA A 245 -12.95 2.29 4.56
N PHE A 246 -11.75 2.18 4.00
CA PHE A 246 -10.75 3.24 4.08
C PHE A 246 -11.20 4.43 3.23
N PRO A 247 -10.92 5.68 3.62
CA PRO A 247 -11.31 6.83 2.81
C PRO A 247 -10.58 6.85 1.45
N GLU A 248 -11.25 7.36 0.41
CA GLU A 248 -10.66 7.55 -0.90
C GLU A 248 -9.70 8.74 -0.88
N VAL A 249 -8.44 8.47 -0.61
CA VAL A 249 -7.36 9.47 -0.45
C VAL A 249 -6.22 9.30 -1.44
N GLY A 250 -6.27 8.28 -2.30
CA GLY A 250 -5.18 7.92 -3.19
C GLY A 250 -4.74 9.04 -4.12
N GLU A 251 -5.68 9.86 -4.61
CA GLU A 251 -5.34 11.04 -5.42
C GLU A 251 -4.38 12.00 -4.70
N ALA A 252 -4.55 12.20 -3.39
CA ALA A 252 -3.70 13.10 -2.61
C ALA A 252 -2.26 12.59 -2.48
N PHE A 253 -2.04 11.29 -2.64
CA PHE A 253 -0.72 10.65 -2.62
C PHE A 253 -0.11 10.51 -4.02
N SER A 254 -0.86 10.85 -5.09
CA SER A 254 -0.39 10.63 -6.45
C SER A 254 0.53 11.74 -6.96
N ASP A 255 1.58 11.32 -7.65
CA ASP A 255 2.36 12.22 -8.49
C ASP A 255 1.53 12.63 -9.73
N THR A 256 1.76 13.83 -10.23
CA THR A 256 1.09 14.31 -11.44
C THR A 256 2.12 14.57 -12.54
N VAL A 257 1.98 13.88 -13.67
CA VAL A 257 2.71 14.17 -14.90
C VAL A 257 1.91 15.17 -15.72
N LEU A 258 2.45 16.35 -15.95
CA LEU A 258 1.86 17.34 -16.87
C LEU A 258 2.52 17.23 -18.22
N VAL A 259 1.72 17.10 -19.28
CA VAL A 259 2.16 17.10 -20.67
C VAL A 259 1.65 18.36 -21.32
N THR A 260 2.57 19.12 -21.96
CA THR A 260 2.22 20.34 -22.69
C THR A 260 2.98 20.38 -24.00
N CYS A 261 2.27 20.66 -25.09
CA CYS A 261 2.87 20.82 -26.41
C CYS A 261 2.85 22.29 -26.79
N GLY A 262 4.01 22.84 -27.16
CA GLY A 262 4.10 24.17 -27.72
C GLY A 262 3.50 24.15 -29.13
N GLY A 263 2.54 25.06 -29.39
CA GLY A 263 2.01 25.29 -30.71
C GLY A 263 3.03 25.95 -31.66
#